data_b0bb6212b2e023e2d1e0c64ac22746db
#
_entry.id   b0bb6212b2e023e2d1e0c64ac22746db
#
_cell.length_a   1.000
_cell.length_b   1.000
_cell.length_c   1.000
_cell.angle_alpha   90.00
_cell.angle_beta   90.00
_cell.angle_gamma   90.00
#
_symmetry.space_group_name_H-M   'P 1'
#
loop_
_entity.id
_entity.type
_entity.pdbx_description
1 polymer ?
#
loop_
_entity_poly.entity_id
_entity_poly.type
_entity_poly.pdbx_seq_one_letter_code
_entity_poly.pdbx_strand_id
1 'polypeptide(L)'
;MWHLTGGRVHATDVSNASRTLLLDVHANTWDDELLAILDVPRALLPDVHPSSHDFGATLPELFGAAIPIGGVAGDQQSALFGQACFRPGLAKNTYGTG
;
A
#
# COMPACT_ATOMS: atom_id res chain seq x y z
N MET A 1 -0.50 -2.96 8.75
CA MET A 1 -1.92 -2.67 8.97
C MET A 1 -2.56 -3.67 9.94
N TRP A 2 -2.61 -4.94 9.58
CA TRP A 2 -3.29 -5.99 10.36
C TRP A 2 -3.02 -5.96 11.87
N HIS A 3 -1.75 -5.98 12.30
CA HIS A 3 -1.39 -5.95 13.72
C HIS A 3 -1.74 -4.63 14.42
N LEU A 4 -1.57 -3.50 13.74
CA LEU A 4 -1.90 -2.18 14.31
C LEU A 4 -3.39 -2.04 14.64
N THR A 5 -4.25 -2.70 13.87
CA THR A 5 -5.70 -2.62 14.01
C THR A 5 -6.32 -3.82 14.71
N GLY A 6 -5.51 -4.75 15.26
CA GLY A 6 -6.00 -5.94 15.93
C GLY A 6 -6.77 -6.89 15.02
N GLY A 7 -6.33 -7.03 13.77
CA GLY A 7 -6.96 -7.90 12.78
C GLY A 7 -8.27 -7.37 12.19
N ARG A 8 -8.61 -6.10 12.41
CA ARG A 8 -9.86 -5.51 11.89
C ARG A 8 -9.74 -4.97 10.46
N VAL A 9 -8.53 -4.59 10.05
CA VAL A 9 -8.27 -4.00 8.73
C VAL A 9 -7.24 -4.83 7.98
N HIS A 10 -7.68 -5.45 6.89
CA HIS A 10 -6.84 -6.14 5.92
C HIS A 10 -6.79 -5.33 4.63
N ALA A 11 -5.97 -4.29 4.63
CA ALA A 11 -5.88 -3.32 3.55
C ALA A 11 -4.44 -2.92 3.26
N THR A 12 -4.21 -2.47 2.03
CA THR A 12 -2.97 -1.89 1.54
C THR A 12 -3.28 -0.68 0.65
N ASP A 13 -2.26 0.05 0.24
CA ASP A 13 -2.42 1.12 -0.74
C ASP A 13 -1.90 0.73 -2.13
N VAL A 14 -2.29 1.52 -3.14
CA VAL A 14 -1.91 1.28 -4.55
C VAL A 14 -0.40 1.27 -4.77
N SER A 15 0.38 2.05 -4.01
CA SER A 15 1.82 2.12 -4.20
C SER A 15 2.53 0.84 -3.74
N ASN A 16 2.11 0.24 -2.62
CA ASN A 16 2.59 -1.07 -2.17
C ASN A 16 2.05 -2.20 -3.07
N ALA A 17 0.75 -2.18 -3.37
CA ALA A 17 0.12 -3.19 -4.23
C ALA A 17 0.80 -3.28 -5.60
N SER A 18 1.20 -2.16 -6.19
CA SER A 18 1.89 -2.10 -7.49
C SER A 18 3.25 -2.80 -7.51
N ARG A 19 3.84 -3.13 -6.35
CA ARG A 19 5.13 -3.81 -6.24
C ARG A 19 5.02 -5.33 -6.08
N THR A 20 3.81 -5.85 -6.04
CA THR A 20 3.56 -7.28 -5.79
C THR A 20 3.64 -8.16 -7.03
N LEU A 21 3.62 -7.59 -8.24
CA LEU A 21 3.43 -8.28 -9.52
C LEU A 21 2.02 -8.91 -9.68
N LEU A 22 1.06 -8.54 -8.83
CA LEU A 22 -0.29 -9.09 -8.83
C LEU A 22 -1.36 -8.04 -9.13
N LEU A 23 -0.97 -6.76 -9.23
CA LEU A 23 -1.89 -5.65 -9.46
C LEU A 23 -1.95 -5.28 -10.95
N ASP A 24 -3.17 -5.19 -11.50
CA ASP A 24 -3.41 -4.43 -12.72
C ASP A 24 -3.29 -2.94 -12.40
N VAL A 25 -2.19 -2.31 -12.84
CA VAL A 25 -1.90 -0.89 -12.58
C VAL A 25 -2.81 0.08 -13.34
N HIS A 26 -3.53 -0.39 -14.36
CA HIS A 26 -4.48 0.42 -15.11
C HIS A 26 -5.85 0.44 -14.43
N ALA A 27 -6.30 -0.73 -13.95
CA ALA A 27 -7.56 -0.86 -13.23
C ALA A 27 -7.43 -0.59 -11.72
N ASN A 28 -6.21 -0.60 -11.16
CA ASN A 28 -5.91 -0.54 -9.72
C ASN A 28 -6.62 -1.64 -8.93
N THR A 29 -6.71 -2.83 -9.50
CA THR A 29 -7.30 -4.02 -8.88
C THR A 29 -6.35 -5.20 -8.98
N TRP A 30 -6.54 -6.20 -8.13
CA TRP A 30 -5.80 -7.46 -8.27
C TRP A 30 -6.16 -8.15 -9.59
N ASP A 31 -5.14 -8.63 -10.30
CA ASP A 31 -5.25 -9.26 -11.61
C ASP A 31 -5.47 -10.76 -11.47
N ASP A 32 -6.64 -11.25 -11.87
CA ASP A 32 -7.00 -12.66 -11.71
C ASP A 32 -6.14 -13.60 -12.58
N GLU A 33 -5.63 -13.13 -13.73
CA GLU A 33 -4.73 -13.92 -14.57
C GLU A 33 -3.35 -14.09 -13.90
N LEU A 34 -2.79 -12.99 -13.36
CA LEU A 34 -1.53 -13.04 -12.62
C LEU A 34 -1.66 -13.89 -11.34
N LEU A 35 -2.78 -13.79 -10.65
CA LEU A 35 -3.06 -14.63 -9.49
C LEU A 35 -3.09 -16.12 -9.85
N ALA A 36 -3.73 -16.47 -10.98
CA ALA A 36 -3.77 -17.84 -11.46
C ALA A 36 -2.39 -18.36 -11.88
N ILE A 37 -1.59 -17.54 -12.58
CA ILE A 37 -0.23 -17.90 -13.01
C ILE A 37 0.68 -18.17 -11.81
N LEU A 38 0.56 -17.36 -10.75
CA LEU A 38 1.42 -17.45 -9.57
C LEU A 38 0.84 -18.33 -8.45
N ASP A 39 -0.31 -18.94 -8.70
CA ASP A 39 -1.05 -19.82 -7.75
C ASP A 39 -1.31 -19.11 -6.40
N VAL A 40 -1.74 -17.84 -6.45
CA VAL A 40 -2.05 -17.05 -5.26
C VAL A 40 -3.57 -16.95 -5.09
N PRO A 41 -4.14 -17.49 -4.00
CA PRO A 41 -5.57 -17.37 -3.74
C PRO A 41 -5.97 -15.90 -3.50
N ARG A 42 -6.98 -15.41 -4.23
CA ARG A 42 -7.48 -14.03 -4.10
C ARG A 42 -7.90 -13.68 -2.66
N ALA A 43 -8.40 -14.65 -1.92
CA ALA A 43 -8.82 -14.46 -0.52
C ALA A 43 -7.67 -14.07 0.44
N LEU A 44 -6.41 -14.22 0.03
CA LEU A 44 -5.25 -13.80 0.82
C LEU A 44 -4.91 -12.33 0.61
N LEU A 45 -5.46 -11.68 -0.41
CA LEU A 45 -5.07 -10.32 -0.78
C LEU A 45 -5.89 -9.28 -0.03
N PRO A 46 -5.24 -8.19 0.43
CA PRO A 46 -5.90 -7.10 1.12
C PRO A 46 -6.74 -6.24 0.16
N ASP A 47 -7.66 -5.47 0.72
CA ASP A 47 -8.32 -4.40 -0.03
C ASP A 47 -7.31 -3.33 -0.45
N VAL A 48 -7.42 -2.85 -1.69
CA VAL A 48 -6.52 -1.82 -2.25
C VAL A 48 -7.19 -0.46 -2.20
N HIS A 49 -6.53 0.50 -1.57
CA HIS A 49 -7.03 1.87 -1.41
C HIS A 49 -6.01 2.90 -1.93
N PRO A 50 -6.42 4.16 -2.16
CA PRO A 50 -5.48 5.26 -2.35
C PRO A 50 -4.53 5.39 -1.17
N SER A 51 -3.31 5.90 -1.41
CA SER A 51 -2.30 6.08 -0.33
C SER A 51 -2.76 7.03 0.77
N SER A 52 -3.59 8.03 0.44
CA SER A 52 -4.29 8.89 1.41
C SER A 52 -5.73 8.38 1.55
N HIS A 53 -6.01 7.67 2.63
CA HIS A 53 -7.29 7.03 2.90
C HIS A 53 -7.44 6.80 4.41
N ASP A 54 -8.66 6.72 4.90
CA ASP A 54 -8.93 6.31 6.28
C ASP A 54 -8.81 4.78 6.41
N PHE A 55 -7.67 4.33 6.91
CA PHE A 55 -7.41 2.91 7.20
C PHE A 55 -7.87 2.49 8.60
N GLY A 56 -8.64 3.32 9.29
CA GLY A 56 -9.08 3.08 10.66
C GLY A 56 -8.09 3.59 11.69
N ALA A 57 -8.07 2.97 12.87
CA ALA A 57 -7.23 3.40 13.99
C ALA A 57 -6.50 2.23 14.64
N THR A 58 -5.36 2.55 15.26
CA THR A 58 -4.57 1.60 16.01
C THR A 58 -5.30 1.11 17.27
N LEU A 59 -4.87 -0.04 17.78
CA LEU A 59 -5.27 -0.50 19.09
C LEU A 59 -4.72 0.46 20.17
N PRO A 60 -5.55 0.92 21.14
CA PRO A 60 -5.09 1.79 22.20
C PRO A 60 -3.94 1.22 23.03
N GLU A 61 -3.89 -0.10 23.16
CA GLU A 61 -2.89 -0.82 23.96
C GLU A 61 -1.47 -0.66 23.42
N LEU A 62 -1.33 -0.36 22.11
CA LEU A 62 -0.03 -0.20 21.47
C LEU A 62 0.63 1.15 21.77
N PHE A 63 -0.17 2.20 21.89
CA PHE A 63 0.32 3.59 21.99
C PHE A 63 -0.35 4.41 23.09
N GLY A 64 -1.18 3.79 23.94
CA GLY A 64 -1.94 4.47 24.98
C GLY A 64 -3.19 5.19 24.49
N ALA A 65 -3.42 5.27 23.19
CA ALA A 65 -4.61 5.85 22.56
C ALA A 65 -4.84 5.26 21.16
N ALA A 66 -6.08 5.30 20.69
CA ALA A 66 -6.39 4.96 19.30
C ALA A 66 -5.92 6.10 18.38
N ILE A 67 -4.91 5.82 17.55
CA ILE A 67 -4.34 6.79 16.61
C ILE A 67 -4.91 6.53 15.21
N PRO A 68 -5.56 7.51 14.57
CA PRO A 68 -6.04 7.36 13.19
C PRO A 68 -4.90 7.06 12.21
N ILE A 69 -5.14 6.14 11.27
CA ILE A 69 -4.19 5.78 10.22
C ILE A 69 -4.71 6.41 8.92
N GLY A 70 -4.23 7.61 8.61
CA GLY A 70 -4.69 8.42 7.47
C GLY A 70 -3.93 8.20 6.17
N GLY A 71 -2.93 7.31 6.16
CA GLY A 71 -2.16 7.05 4.96
C GLY A 71 -1.22 5.86 5.07
N VAL A 72 -0.98 5.24 3.92
CA VAL A 72 -0.01 4.15 3.73
C VAL A 72 0.63 4.38 2.38
N ALA A 73 1.96 4.28 2.30
CA ALA A 73 2.64 4.41 1.02
C ALA A 73 3.96 3.61 1.03
N GLY A 74 4.35 3.10 -0.14
CA GLY A 74 5.65 2.50 -0.33
C GLY A 74 6.77 3.55 -0.18
N ASP A 75 7.92 3.16 0.33
CA ASP A 75 9.04 4.06 0.61
C ASP A 75 9.54 4.81 -0.63
N GLN A 76 9.64 4.14 -1.77
CA GLN A 76 10.09 4.74 -3.02
C GLN A 76 9.08 5.75 -3.58
N GLN A 77 7.80 5.47 -3.48
CA GLN A 77 6.71 6.35 -3.91
C GLN A 77 6.59 7.56 -2.95
N SER A 78 6.74 7.33 -1.65
CA SER A 78 6.83 8.41 -0.66
C SER A 78 8.01 9.33 -0.92
N ALA A 79 9.17 8.77 -1.27
CA ALA A 79 10.35 9.57 -1.63
C ALA A 79 10.14 10.35 -2.92
N LEU A 80 9.46 9.78 -3.94
CA LEU A 80 9.11 10.50 -5.16
C LEU A 80 8.19 11.70 -4.87
N PHE A 81 7.19 11.49 -4.02
CA PHE A 81 6.31 12.55 -3.54
C PHE A 81 7.08 13.60 -2.73
N GLY A 82 7.94 13.17 -1.79
CA GLY A 82 8.76 14.06 -0.96
C GLY A 82 9.75 14.91 -1.76
N GLN A 83 10.17 14.45 -2.95
CA GLN A 83 10.98 15.22 -3.91
C GLN A 83 10.14 16.14 -4.81
N ALA A 84 8.85 16.32 -4.50
CA ALA A 84 7.91 17.14 -5.26
C ALA A 84 7.75 16.75 -6.74
N CYS A 85 7.92 15.46 -7.05
CA CYS A 85 7.72 14.92 -8.40
C CYS A 85 6.23 14.69 -8.68
N PHE A 86 5.45 15.77 -8.81
CA PHE A 86 3.99 15.73 -8.94
C PHE A 86 3.48 15.75 -10.39
N ARG A 87 4.38 15.79 -11.38
CA ARG A 87 4.01 15.88 -12.80
C ARG A 87 4.75 14.83 -13.62
N PRO A 88 4.13 14.32 -14.70
CA PRO A 88 4.82 13.46 -15.66
C PRO A 88 6.13 14.11 -16.16
N GLY A 89 7.18 13.30 -16.31
CA GLY A 89 8.50 13.76 -16.73
C GLY A 89 9.44 14.15 -15.57
N LEU A 90 8.93 14.30 -14.34
CA LEU A 90 9.78 14.45 -13.16
C LEU A 90 10.19 13.07 -12.63
N ALA A 91 11.42 12.99 -12.14
CA ALA A 91 11.97 11.75 -11.61
C ALA A 91 12.86 12.03 -10.40
N LYS A 92 12.93 11.05 -9.52
CA LYS A 92 13.94 11.00 -8.48
C LYS A 92 14.86 9.82 -8.71
N ASN A 93 16.09 9.89 -8.23
CA ASN A 93 17.01 8.77 -8.19
C ASN A 93 17.34 8.42 -6.74
N THR A 94 17.32 7.14 -6.41
CA THR A 94 17.71 6.63 -5.10
C THR A 94 18.93 5.75 -5.27
N TYR A 95 20.00 6.11 -4.60
CA TYR A 95 21.16 5.26 -4.44
C TYR A 95 21.07 4.55 -3.10
N GLY A 96 21.01 3.25 -3.11
CA GLY A 96 20.90 2.42 -1.91
C GLY A 96 21.30 0.99 -2.20
N THR A 97 21.30 0.17 -1.17
CA THR A 97 21.40 -1.28 -1.32
C THR A 97 20.11 -1.76 -2.00
N GLY A 98 20.22 -2.12 -3.25
CA GLY A 98 19.11 -2.66 -4.06
C GLY A 98 19.46 -4.02 -4.57
#